data_da18ce4b0c6a5a639ddafb5d800fa57d
#
_entry.id   da18ce4b0c6a5a639ddafb5d800fa57d
#
_cell.length_a   1.000
_cell.length_b   1.000
_cell.length_c   1.000
_cell.angle_alpha   90.00
_cell.angle_beta   90.00
_cell.angle_gamma   90.00
#
_symmetry.space_group_name_H-M   'P 1'
#
loop_
_entity.id
_entity.type
_entity.pdbx_description
1 polymer ?
#
loop_
_entity_poly.entity_id
_entity_poly.type
_entity_poly.pdbx_seq_one_letter_code
_entity_poly.pdbx_strand_id
1 'polypeptide(L)'
;MMIAEEYLTRSRLFRRLRNGPHGSHVELYASRLVKVGLNRRGTWRSLNLVGDLLSWLTRIGSIPTELNERVVEKYLRHRSTKQCIQKGDRAALKHLLSVLRDAGVIAPAMRPPLTPHEQIFEAFSHYLREERGVTTRSIVHHLPFVRLFLREVCAGCAGDLGRIGQADVTRYIERHARDQSASSGKAMCWALRSSPPQLSAEREDKLCRVAYP
;
A
#
# COMPACT_ATOMS: atom_id res chain seq x y z
N MET A 1 -7.70 23.92 -11.18
CA MET A 1 -8.27 22.80 -11.96
C MET A 1 -8.15 23.00 -13.45
N MET A 2 -8.48 24.16 -14.02
CA MET A 2 -8.37 24.49 -15.46
C MET A 2 -6.97 24.30 -16.10
N ILE A 3 -5.88 24.58 -15.37
CA ILE A 3 -4.51 24.56 -15.93
C ILE A 3 -4.05 23.16 -16.37
N ALA A 4 -4.44 22.09 -15.67
CA ALA A 4 -4.01 20.74 -16.02
C ALA A 4 -4.77 20.20 -17.24
N GLU A 5 -6.05 20.50 -17.36
CA GLU A 5 -6.91 20.11 -18.48
C GLU A 5 -6.50 20.85 -19.79
N GLU A 6 -6.23 22.15 -19.69
CA GLU A 6 -5.71 22.98 -20.78
C GLU A 6 -4.32 22.51 -21.24
N TYR A 7 -3.45 22.12 -20.30
CA TYR A 7 -2.14 21.57 -20.63
C TYR A 7 -2.24 20.24 -21.38
N LEU A 8 -3.12 19.34 -20.95
CA LEU A 8 -3.31 18.05 -21.61
C LEU A 8 -3.77 18.26 -23.06
N THR A 9 -4.72 19.15 -23.28
CA THR A 9 -5.24 19.46 -24.61
C THR A 9 -4.17 20.03 -25.57
N ARG A 10 -3.22 20.81 -25.06
CA ARG A 10 -2.12 21.42 -25.83
C ARG A 10 -0.88 20.53 -25.95
N SER A 11 -0.74 19.47 -25.15
CA SER A 11 0.44 18.60 -25.15
C SER A 11 0.51 17.73 -26.41
N ARG A 12 1.61 17.86 -27.18
CA ARG A 12 1.89 17.03 -28.38
C ARG A 12 1.96 15.53 -27.97
N LEU A 13 2.53 15.21 -26.83
CA LEU A 13 2.60 13.86 -26.30
C LEU A 13 1.21 13.29 -26.06
N PHE A 14 0.36 14.01 -25.33
CA PHE A 14 -0.98 13.55 -25.03
C PHE A 14 -1.80 13.31 -26.29
N ARG A 15 -1.75 14.26 -27.25
CA ARG A 15 -2.43 14.09 -28.54
C ARG A 15 -1.95 12.87 -29.31
N ARG A 16 -0.63 12.60 -29.31
CA ARG A 16 -0.07 11.41 -29.97
C ARG A 16 -0.55 10.13 -29.31
N LEU A 17 -0.55 10.07 -27.98
CA LEU A 17 -0.99 8.90 -27.22
C LEU A 17 -2.49 8.68 -27.34
N ARG A 18 -3.28 9.76 -27.31
CA ARG A 18 -4.74 9.72 -27.50
C ARG A 18 -5.15 9.19 -28.87
N ASN A 19 -4.44 9.57 -29.92
CA ASN A 19 -4.71 9.14 -31.31
C ASN A 19 -4.11 7.74 -31.61
N GLY A 20 -3.40 7.12 -30.67
CA GLY A 20 -2.85 5.78 -30.81
C GLY A 20 -3.85 4.68 -30.50
N PRO A 21 -3.48 3.41 -30.68
CA PRO A 21 -4.36 2.25 -30.51
C PRO A 21 -4.93 2.10 -29.09
N HIS A 22 -4.35 2.77 -28.11
CA HIS A 22 -4.74 2.73 -26.71
C HIS A 22 -5.25 4.09 -26.20
N GLY A 23 -5.73 4.95 -27.10
CA GLY A 23 -6.09 6.33 -26.79
C GLY A 23 -7.15 6.47 -25.70
N SER A 24 -8.17 5.62 -25.69
CA SER A 24 -9.22 5.61 -24.68
C SER A 24 -8.67 5.37 -23.27
N HIS A 25 -7.71 4.45 -23.11
CA HIS A 25 -7.07 4.14 -21.82
C HIS A 25 -6.18 5.30 -21.34
N VAL A 26 -5.49 5.96 -22.27
CA VAL A 26 -4.67 7.14 -21.97
C VAL A 26 -5.55 8.32 -21.55
N GLU A 27 -6.68 8.54 -22.23
CA GLU A 27 -7.62 9.61 -21.91
C GLU A 27 -8.27 9.40 -20.53
N LEU A 28 -8.70 8.17 -20.24
CA LEU A 28 -9.22 7.78 -18.94
C LEU A 28 -8.22 8.06 -17.82
N TYR A 29 -6.96 7.65 -18.03
CA TYR A 29 -5.90 7.86 -17.04
C TYR A 29 -5.57 9.35 -16.87
N ALA A 30 -5.47 10.09 -17.97
CA ALA A 30 -5.22 11.52 -17.93
C ALA A 30 -6.30 12.30 -17.16
N SER A 31 -7.57 11.98 -17.41
CA SER A 31 -8.71 12.57 -16.69
C SER A 31 -8.62 12.30 -15.18
N ARG A 32 -8.17 11.11 -14.77
CA ARG A 32 -7.99 10.78 -13.37
C ARG A 32 -6.81 11.56 -12.75
N LEU A 33 -5.69 11.72 -13.47
CA LEU A 33 -4.56 12.52 -13.00
C LEU A 33 -4.95 13.99 -12.74
N VAL A 34 -5.80 14.56 -13.59
CA VAL A 34 -6.36 15.91 -13.41
C VAL A 34 -7.19 15.98 -12.13
N LYS A 35 -8.08 15.00 -11.89
CA LYS A 35 -8.93 14.94 -10.69
C LYS A 35 -8.11 14.81 -9.40
N VAL A 36 -7.01 14.07 -9.43
CA VAL A 36 -6.09 13.91 -8.29
C VAL A 36 -5.26 15.19 -8.06
N GLY A 37 -5.27 16.14 -8.99
CA GLY A 37 -4.56 17.41 -8.84
C GLY A 37 -3.04 17.30 -9.01
N LEU A 38 -2.54 16.33 -9.78
CA LEU A 38 -1.12 16.25 -10.09
C LEU A 38 -0.66 17.51 -10.82
N ASN A 39 0.54 17.98 -10.47
CA ASN A 39 1.15 19.10 -11.17
C ASN A 39 1.55 18.72 -12.61
N ARG A 40 1.76 19.72 -13.45
CA ARG A 40 2.11 19.56 -14.88
C ARG A 40 3.26 18.57 -15.13
N ARG A 41 4.33 18.67 -14.34
CA ARG A 41 5.53 17.81 -14.47
C ARG A 41 5.22 16.36 -14.11
N GLY A 42 4.47 16.15 -13.05
CA GLY A 42 4.03 14.80 -12.61
C GLY A 42 3.11 14.16 -13.64
N THR A 43 2.13 14.91 -14.14
CA THR A 43 1.22 14.45 -15.20
C THR A 43 1.96 14.06 -16.47
N TRP A 44 2.87 14.92 -16.95
CA TRP A 44 3.68 14.64 -18.13
C TRP A 44 4.51 13.35 -17.96
N ARG A 45 5.18 13.22 -16.81
CA ARG A 45 5.99 12.05 -16.50
C ARG A 45 5.16 10.77 -16.45
N SER A 46 4.00 10.80 -15.80
CA SER A 46 3.10 9.65 -15.71
C SER A 46 2.56 9.24 -17.07
N LEU A 47 2.19 10.20 -17.92
CA LEU A 47 1.71 9.93 -19.28
C LEU A 47 2.81 9.36 -20.18
N ASN A 48 4.05 9.85 -20.08
CA ASN A 48 5.18 9.25 -20.81
C ASN A 48 5.39 7.80 -20.39
N LEU A 49 5.42 7.52 -19.08
CA LEU A 49 5.61 6.18 -18.55
C LEU A 49 4.53 5.22 -19.04
N VAL A 50 3.27 5.66 -19.03
CA VAL A 50 2.14 4.88 -19.53
C VAL A 50 2.23 4.69 -21.05
N GLY A 51 2.61 5.72 -21.80
CA GLY A 51 2.83 5.62 -23.25
C GLY A 51 3.93 4.61 -23.61
N ASP A 52 5.02 4.61 -22.84
CA ASP A 52 6.10 3.64 -23.00
C ASP A 52 5.63 2.21 -22.67
N LEU A 53 4.86 2.03 -21.58
CA LEU A 53 4.27 0.74 -21.21
C LEU A 53 3.36 0.21 -22.32
N LEU A 54 2.42 1.03 -22.80
CA LEU A 54 1.48 0.63 -23.85
C LEU A 54 2.18 0.29 -25.16
N SER A 55 3.21 1.06 -25.55
CA SER A 55 4.04 0.78 -26.71
C SER A 55 4.84 -0.52 -26.54
N TRP A 56 5.29 -0.83 -25.33
CA TRP A 56 5.95 -2.09 -25.04
C TRP A 56 4.97 -3.27 -25.09
N LEU A 57 3.74 -3.12 -24.56
CA LEU A 57 2.69 -4.14 -24.68
C LEU A 57 2.38 -4.49 -26.12
N THR A 58 2.20 -3.48 -26.97
CA THR A 58 1.96 -3.69 -28.42
C THR A 58 3.10 -4.49 -29.05
N ARG A 59 4.36 -4.20 -28.68
CA ARG A 59 5.54 -4.93 -29.23
C ARG A 59 5.61 -6.38 -28.79
N ILE A 60 5.11 -6.74 -27.61
CA ILE A 60 5.08 -8.14 -27.13
C ILE A 60 3.78 -8.86 -27.50
N GLY A 61 2.89 -8.21 -28.29
CA GLY A 61 1.63 -8.80 -28.72
C GLY A 61 0.58 -8.95 -27.60
N SER A 62 0.74 -8.23 -26.47
CA SER A 62 -0.19 -8.26 -25.35
C SER A 62 -1.17 -7.09 -25.43
N ILE A 63 -2.39 -7.31 -24.98
CA ILE A 63 -3.46 -6.30 -24.99
C ILE A 63 -3.62 -5.64 -23.60
N PRO A 64 -4.11 -4.39 -23.54
CA PRO A 64 -4.28 -3.69 -22.27
C PRO A 64 -5.19 -4.37 -21.25
N THR A 65 -6.13 -5.19 -21.69
CA THR A 65 -7.03 -5.96 -20.82
C THR A 65 -6.31 -7.06 -20.01
N GLU A 66 -5.11 -7.47 -20.44
CA GLU A 66 -4.25 -8.42 -19.73
C GLU A 66 -3.33 -7.76 -18.71
N LEU A 67 -3.38 -6.42 -18.60
CA LEU A 67 -2.56 -5.70 -17.65
C LEU A 67 -2.88 -6.12 -16.21
N ASN A 68 -1.82 -6.52 -15.51
CA ASN A 68 -1.84 -6.87 -14.10
C ASN A 68 -0.49 -6.53 -13.45
N GLU A 69 -0.35 -6.76 -12.17
CA GLU A 69 0.88 -6.47 -11.43
C GLU A 69 2.10 -7.22 -11.98
N ARG A 70 1.92 -8.46 -12.44
CA ARG A 70 3.01 -9.27 -13.01
C ARG A 70 3.54 -8.66 -14.32
N VAL A 71 2.63 -8.20 -15.17
CA VAL A 71 2.98 -7.54 -16.46
C VAL A 71 3.69 -6.22 -16.18
N VAL A 72 3.22 -5.42 -15.20
CA VAL A 72 3.87 -4.19 -14.79
C VAL A 72 5.28 -4.46 -14.25
N GLU A 73 5.49 -5.47 -13.41
CA GLU A 73 6.82 -5.83 -12.92
C GLU A 73 7.75 -6.31 -14.05
N LYS A 74 7.23 -7.07 -15.02
CA LYS A 74 7.98 -7.49 -16.22
C LYS A 74 8.41 -6.27 -17.03
N TYR A 75 7.51 -5.30 -17.23
CA TYR A 75 7.83 -4.06 -17.89
C TYR A 75 8.89 -3.25 -17.14
N LEU A 76 8.77 -3.10 -15.82
CA LEU A 76 9.75 -2.36 -15.01
C LEU A 76 11.13 -3.00 -15.10
N ARG A 77 11.23 -4.33 -15.06
CA ARG A 77 12.51 -5.03 -15.30
C ARG A 77 13.06 -4.74 -16.69
N HIS A 78 12.22 -4.81 -17.74
CA HIS A 78 12.65 -4.47 -19.09
C HIS A 78 13.10 -3.00 -19.19
N ARG A 79 12.38 -2.07 -18.54
CA ARG A 79 12.74 -0.66 -18.52
C ARG A 79 14.07 -0.44 -17.77
N SER A 80 14.32 -1.14 -16.69
CA SER A 80 15.55 -1.01 -15.88
C SER A 80 16.83 -1.35 -16.66
N THR A 81 16.73 -2.16 -17.72
CA THR A 81 17.89 -2.44 -18.59
C THR A 81 18.26 -1.27 -19.50
N LYS A 82 17.34 -0.31 -19.72
CA LYS A 82 17.51 0.82 -20.65
C LYS A 82 17.60 2.16 -19.93
N GLN A 83 16.91 2.29 -18.80
CA GLN A 83 16.77 3.55 -18.07
C GLN A 83 16.69 3.28 -16.57
N CYS A 84 17.20 4.19 -15.75
CA CYS A 84 17.03 4.12 -14.32
C CYS A 84 15.54 4.26 -13.94
N ILE A 85 15.01 3.30 -13.17
CA ILE A 85 13.66 3.39 -12.61
C ILE A 85 13.67 4.52 -11.58
N GLN A 86 12.79 5.48 -11.76
CA GLN A 86 12.71 6.61 -10.86
C GLN A 86 11.74 6.33 -9.70
N LYS A 87 12.00 7.00 -8.57
CA LYS A 87 11.08 7.01 -7.43
C LYS A 87 9.70 7.52 -7.91
N GLY A 88 8.68 6.69 -7.76
CA GLY A 88 7.31 7.00 -8.18
C GLY A 88 6.84 6.28 -9.46
N ASP A 89 7.72 5.72 -10.29
CA ASP A 89 7.30 4.99 -11.50
C ASP A 89 6.38 3.81 -11.17
N ARG A 90 6.73 3.02 -10.14
CA ARG A 90 5.90 1.92 -9.66
C ARG A 90 4.54 2.42 -9.12
N ALA A 91 4.52 3.54 -8.42
CA ALA A 91 3.28 4.13 -7.90
C ALA A 91 2.38 4.64 -9.03
N ALA A 92 2.94 5.27 -10.06
CA ALA A 92 2.20 5.73 -11.23
C ALA A 92 1.56 4.55 -12.00
N LEU A 93 2.27 3.44 -12.18
CA LEU A 93 1.73 2.25 -12.84
C LEU A 93 0.69 1.51 -11.99
N LYS A 94 0.86 1.45 -10.66
CA LYS A 94 -0.19 0.95 -9.76
C LYS A 94 -1.46 1.81 -9.83
N HIS A 95 -1.30 3.12 -9.91
CA HIS A 95 -2.44 4.04 -10.09
C HIS A 95 -3.12 3.81 -11.45
N LEU A 96 -2.36 3.58 -12.53
CA LEU A 96 -2.95 3.19 -13.82
C LEU A 96 -3.79 1.92 -13.70
N LEU A 97 -3.26 0.85 -13.06
CA LEU A 97 -4.01 -0.39 -12.85
C LEU A 97 -5.31 -0.14 -12.06
N SER A 98 -5.27 0.69 -11.02
CA SER A 98 -6.47 1.07 -10.26
C SER A 98 -7.51 1.76 -11.16
N VAL A 99 -7.08 2.74 -11.97
CA VAL A 99 -7.97 3.46 -12.88
C VAL A 99 -8.61 2.54 -13.92
N LEU A 100 -7.84 1.61 -14.48
CA LEU A 100 -8.35 0.64 -15.46
C LEU A 100 -9.31 -0.38 -14.83
N ARG A 101 -9.10 -0.75 -13.57
CA ARG A 101 -10.02 -1.61 -12.79
C ARG A 101 -11.32 -0.90 -12.47
N ASP A 102 -11.23 0.33 -11.98
CA ASP A 102 -12.39 1.17 -11.68
C ASP A 102 -13.28 1.38 -12.91
N ALA A 103 -12.67 1.36 -14.11
CA ALA A 103 -13.36 1.46 -15.38
C ALA A 103 -13.80 0.11 -15.98
N GLY A 104 -13.54 -1.02 -15.32
CA GLY A 104 -13.89 -2.36 -15.80
C GLY A 104 -13.07 -2.83 -17.01
N VAL A 105 -11.97 -2.15 -17.35
CA VAL A 105 -11.11 -2.51 -18.50
C VAL A 105 -10.26 -3.75 -18.21
N ILE A 106 -9.81 -3.90 -16.98
CA ILE A 106 -9.00 -5.04 -16.52
C ILE A 106 -9.68 -5.72 -15.33
N ALA A 107 -9.39 -7.01 -15.17
CA ALA A 107 -9.94 -7.79 -14.07
C ALA A 107 -9.59 -7.17 -12.69
N PRO A 108 -10.48 -7.31 -11.70
CA PRO A 108 -10.18 -6.94 -10.32
C PRO A 108 -8.87 -7.55 -9.86
N ALA A 109 -8.14 -6.86 -8.99
CA ALA A 109 -6.94 -7.43 -8.41
C ALA A 109 -7.31 -8.70 -7.65
N MET A 110 -6.81 -9.83 -8.09
CA MET A 110 -6.90 -11.06 -7.33
C MET A 110 -5.99 -10.90 -6.11
N ARG A 111 -6.57 -10.43 -4.99
CA ARG A 111 -5.85 -10.43 -3.72
C ARG A 111 -5.68 -11.88 -3.32
N PRO A 112 -4.46 -12.37 -3.14
CA PRO A 112 -4.29 -13.67 -2.50
C PRO A 112 -5.02 -13.63 -1.16
N PRO A 113 -5.57 -14.76 -0.68
CA PRO A 113 -6.15 -14.81 0.65
C PRO A 113 -5.11 -14.27 1.64
N LEU A 114 -5.57 -13.36 2.51
CA LEU A 114 -4.71 -12.77 3.52
C LEU A 114 -4.11 -13.88 4.38
N THR A 115 -2.81 -13.83 4.55
CA THR A 115 -2.17 -14.70 5.54
C THR A 115 -2.73 -14.40 6.93
N PRO A 116 -2.68 -15.34 7.88
CA PRO A 116 -3.15 -15.10 9.25
C PRO A 116 -2.57 -13.81 9.86
N HIS A 117 -1.30 -13.54 9.61
CA HIS A 117 -0.64 -12.31 10.06
C HIS A 117 -1.22 -11.04 9.40
N GLU A 118 -1.53 -11.09 8.11
CA GLU A 118 -2.14 -9.96 7.40
C GLU A 118 -3.58 -9.69 7.87
N GLN A 119 -4.33 -10.74 8.19
CA GLN A 119 -5.66 -10.61 8.81
C GLN A 119 -5.58 -9.85 10.14
N ILE A 120 -4.59 -10.16 10.97
CA ILE A 120 -4.33 -9.46 12.22
C ILE A 120 -4.00 -7.98 11.99
N PHE A 121 -3.16 -7.67 10.99
CA PHE A 121 -2.83 -6.29 10.67
C PHE A 121 -4.02 -5.50 10.16
N GLU A 122 -4.89 -6.11 9.36
CA GLU A 122 -6.11 -5.46 8.92
C GLU A 122 -7.07 -5.22 10.09
N ALA A 123 -7.27 -6.23 10.94
CA ALA A 123 -8.09 -6.11 12.13
C ALA A 123 -7.54 -5.03 13.09
N PHE A 124 -6.24 -5.01 13.31
CA PHE A 124 -5.59 -3.99 14.14
C PHE A 124 -5.69 -2.58 13.53
N SER A 125 -5.51 -2.46 12.23
CA SER A 125 -5.66 -1.17 11.52
C SER A 125 -7.09 -0.66 11.59
N HIS A 126 -8.06 -1.56 11.48
CA HIS A 126 -9.49 -1.25 11.62
C HIS A 126 -9.80 -0.77 13.04
N TYR A 127 -9.39 -1.52 14.06
CA TYR A 127 -9.53 -1.15 15.46
C TYR A 127 -8.95 0.25 15.77
N LEU A 128 -7.72 0.52 15.34
CA LEU A 128 -7.09 1.82 15.56
C LEU A 128 -7.86 2.97 14.91
N ARG A 129 -8.46 2.73 13.74
CA ARG A 129 -9.21 3.75 12.99
C ARG A 129 -10.58 3.99 13.59
N GLU A 130 -11.35 2.93 13.76
CA GLU A 130 -12.78 3.03 14.11
C GLU A 130 -12.99 3.22 15.62
N GLU A 131 -12.22 2.53 16.45
CA GLU A 131 -12.44 2.56 17.91
C GLU A 131 -11.54 3.57 18.62
N ARG A 132 -10.32 3.80 18.09
CA ARG A 132 -9.34 4.71 18.71
C ARG A 132 -9.22 6.05 17.99
N GLY A 133 -9.90 6.25 16.86
CA GLY A 133 -9.89 7.50 16.08
C GLY A 133 -8.49 7.88 15.54
N VAL A 134 -7.59 6.92 15.37
CA VAL A 134 -6.21 7.18 14.95
C VAL A 134 -6.18 7.45 13.45
N THR A 135 -5.49 8.53 13.05
CA THR A 135 -5.39 8.88 11.63
C THR A 135 -4.65 7.81 10.83
N THR A 136 -5.03 7.65 9.56
CA THR A 136 -4.37 6.69 8.64
C THR A 136 -2.85 6.91 8.58
N ARG A 137 -2.39 8.16 8.63
CA ARG A 137 -0.96 8.50 8.63
C ARG A 137 -0.24 7.93 9.87
N SER A 138 -0.86 8.07 11.04
CA SER A 138 -0.32 7.51 12.30
C SER A 138 -0.32 5.98 12.26
N ILE A 139 -1.39 5.37 11.76
CA ILE A 139 -1.48 3.91 11.61
C ILE A 139 -0.33 3.38 10.75
N VAL A 140 -0.09 3.98 9.59
CA VAL A 140 1.03 3.60 8.69
C VAL A 140 2.39 3.72 9.39
N HIS A 141 2.54 4.69 10.29
CA HIS A 141 3.78 4.87 11.07
C HIS A 141 3.96 3.81 12.16
N HIS A 142 2.89 3.33 12.77
CA HIS A 142 2.93 2.39 13.88
C HIS A 142 2.90 0.91 13.47
N LEU A 143 2.25 0.58 12.35
CA LEU A 143 2.13 -0.79 11.86
C LEU A 143 3.47 -1.55 11.69
N PRO A 144 4.58 -0.93 11.24
CA PRO A 144 5.86 -1.61 11.12
C PRO A 144 6.36 -2.21 12.43
N PHE A 145 6.15 -1.52 13.56
CA PHE A 145 6.56 -2.02 14.88
C PHE A 145 5.76 -3.26 15.30
N VAL A 146 4.44 -3.24 15.07
CA VAL A 146 3.58 -4.41 15.34
C VAL A 146 3.99 -5.59 14.43
N ARG A 147 4.32 -5.32 13.17
CA ARG A 147 4.79 -6.34 12.23
C ARG A 147 6.07 -7.03 12.68
N LEU A 148 7.04 -6.25 13.13
CA LEU A 148 8.32 -6.77 13.62
C LEU A 148 8.10 -7.61 14.88
N PHE A 149 7.32 -7.09 15.83
CA PHE A 149 6.95 -7.80 17.06
C PHE A 149 6.30 -9.15 16.77
N LEU A 150 5.22 -9.16 15.97
CA LEU A 150 4.51 -10.40 15.65
C LEU A 150 5.41 -11.40 14.90
N ARG A 151 6.25 -10.92 14.00
CA ARG A 151 7.19 -11.81 13.27
C ARG A 151 8.19 -12.48 14.21
N GLU A 152 8.70 -11.76 15.22
CA GLU A 152 9.67 -12.31 16.18
C GLU A 152 9.00 -13.24 17.19
N VAL A 153 7.88 -12.82 17.77
CA VAL A 153 7.18 -13.57 18.81
C VAL A 153 6.40 -14.76 18.24
N CYS A 154 5.73 -14.59 17.08
CA CYS A 154 4.99 -15.70 16.47
C CYS A 154 5.89 -16.74 15.79
N ALA A 155 7.14 -16.40 15.44
CA ALA A 155 8.10 -17.42 14.98
C ALA A 155 8.36 -18.48 16.04
N GLY A 156 8.22 -18.13 17.35
CA GLY A 156 8.35 -19.05 18.46
C GLY A 156 7.06 -19.75 18.91
N CYS A 157 5.88 -19.24 18.50
CA CYS A 157 4.57 -19.68 19.04
C CYS A 157 3.66 -20.37 18.01
N ALA A 158 4.19 -20.86 16.88
CA ALA A 158 3.43 -21.56 15.83
C ALA A 158 2.15 -20.81 15.36
N GLY A 159 2.10 -19.48 15.51
CA GLY A 159 1.00 -18.64 15.04
C GLY A 159 -0.17 -18.47 16.01
N ASP A 160 -0.10 -19.04 17.22
CA ASP A 160 -1.12 -18.85 18.24
C ASP A 160 -0.92 -17.53 18.99
N LEU A 161 -1.72 -16.53 18.63
CA LEU A 161 -1.70 -15.21 19.23
C LEU A 161 -2.24 -15.16 20.67
N GLY A 162 -3.07 -16.12 21.04
CA GLY A 162 -3.63 -16.22 22.39
C GLY A 162 -2.57 -16.48 23.46
N ARG A 163 -1.36 -16.89 23.03
CA ARG A 163 -0.23 -17.11 23.95
C ARG A 163 0.64 -15.88 24.17
N ILE A 164 0.41 -14.79 23.43
CA ILE A 164 1.21 -13.57 23.57
C ILE A 164 0.72 -12.81 24.81
N GLY A 165 1.52 -12.83 25.85
CA GLY A 165 1.23 -12.12 27.10
C GLY A 165 1.93 -10.76 27.20
N GLN A 166 1.57 -10.01 28.25
CA GLN A 166 2.20 -8.73 28.56
C GLN A 166 3.72 -8.87 28.79
N ALA A 167 4.16 -10.00 29.32
CA ALA A 167 5.58 -10.29 29.53
C ALA A 167 6.38 -10.32 28.22
N ASP A 168 5.78 -10.85 27.14
CA ASP A 168 6.43 -10.92 25.82
C ASP A 168 6.57 -9.54 25.21
N VAL A 169 5.54 -8.70 25.35
CA VAL A 169 5.58 -7.30 24.91
C VAL A 169 6.65 -6.53 25.68
N THR A 170 6.72 -6.68 27.00
CA THR A 170 7.72 -6.00 27.84
C THR A 170 9.12 -6.44 27.44
N ARG A 171 9.36 -7.75 27.34
CA ARG A 171 10.65 -8.33 26.95
C ARG A 171 11.09 -7.87 25.57
N TYR A 172 10.16 -7.78 24.62
CA TYR A 172 10.45 -7.26 23.29
C TYR A 172 10.86 -5.80 23.34
N ILE A 173 10.11 -4.96 24.07
CA ILE A 173 10.41 -3.53 24.22
C ILE A 173 11.79 -3.34 24.86
N GLU A 174 12.11 -4.05 25.94
CA GLU A 174 13.40 -3.95 26.65
C GLU A 174 14.57 -4.32 25.74
N ARG A 175 14.39 -5.33 24.89
CA ARG A 175 15.41 -5.78 23.94
C ARG A 175 15.68 -4.77 22.83
N HIS A 176 14.60 -4.21 22.27
CA HIS A 176 14.72 -3.38 21.05
C HIS A 176 14.73 -1.86 21.32
N ALA A 177 14.31 -1.40 22.49
CA ALA A 177 14.26 0.03 22.79
C ALA A 177 15.64 0.69 22.83
N ARG A 178 16.68 -0.06 23.22
CA ARG A 178 18.06 0.45 23.32
C ARG A 178 18.67 0.77 21.96
N ASP A 179 18.26 0.05 20.91
CA ASP A 179 18.78 0.22 19.55
C ASP A 179 17.99 1.24 18.73
N GLN A 180 16.95 1.83 19.32
CA GLN A 180 16.06 2.79 18.65
C GLN A 180 16.34 4.22 19.12
N SER A 181 16.07 5.18 18.23
CA SER A 181 16.01 6.59 18.66
C SER A 181 14.86 6.78 19.66
N ALA A 182 14.96 7.79 20.55
CA ALA A 182 13.93 8.08 21.54
C ALA A 182 12.52 8.23 20.92
N SER A 183 12.42 8.82 19.72
CA SER A 183 11.17 8.96 18.99
C SER A 183 10.62 7.62 18.50
N SER A 184 11.47 6.78 17.91
CA SER A 184 11.08 5.43 17.44
C SER A 184 10.72 4.52 18.62
N GLY A 185 11.45 4.58 19.73
CA GLY A 185 11.14 3.84 20.94
C GLY A 185 9.76 4.20 21.52
N LYS A 186 9.43 5.50 21.58
CA LYS A 186 8.09 5.96 21.98
C LYS A 186 6.98 5.46 21.05
N ALA A 187 7.22 5.51 19.73
CA ALA A 187 6.26 5.03 18.72
C ALA A 187 6.05 3.51 18.83
N MET A 188 7.12 2.74 19.06
CA MET A 188 7.06 1.29 19.30
C MET A 188 6.25 0.96 20.56
N CYS A 189 6.56 1.61 21.69
CA CYS A 189 5.84 1.42 22.94
C CYS A 189 4.35 1.74 22.79
N TRP A 190 4.03 2.83 22.11
CA TRP A 190 2.64 3.21 21.86
C TRP A 190 1.93 2.17 20.99
N ALA A 191 2.56 1.73 19.89
CA ALA A 191 1.99 0.75 18.98
C ALA A 191 1.66 -0.58 19.67
N LEU A 192 2.59 -1.09 20.48
CA LEU A 192 2.43 -2.37 21.17
C LEU A 192 1.46 -2.30 22.36
N ARG A 193 1.41 -1.16 23.07
CA ARG A 193 0.42 -0.95 24.16
C ARG A 193 -0.99 -0.67 23.67
N SER A 194 -1.12 -0.19 22.45
CA SER A 194 -2.42 0.07 21.80
C SER A 194 -3.02 -1.17 21.13
N SER A 195 -2.39 -2.33 21.27
CA SER A 195 -2.90 -3.60 20.73
C SER A 195 -4.28 -3.92 21.30
N PRO A 196 -5.20 -4.45 20.46
CA PRO A 196 -6.55 -4.76 20.89
C PRO A 196 -6.56 -5.87 21.97
N PRO A 197 -7.63 -5.94 22.77
CA PRO A 197 -7.77 -6.93 23.85
C PRO A 197 -7.64 -8.38 23.40
N GLN A 198 -7.87 -8.68 22.13
CA GLN A 198 -7.69 -10.01 21.53
C GLN A 198 -6.23 -10.50 21.50
N LEU A 199 -5.27 -9.56 21.57
CA LEU A 199 -3.86 -9.88 21.88
C LEU A 199 -3.58 -9.88 23.38
N SER A 200 -4.58 -9.59 24.20
CA SER A 200 -4.52 -9.51 25.67
C SER A 200 -5.66 -10.32 26.31
N ALA A 201 -6.05 -11.44 25.70
CA ALA A 201 -7.18 -12.27 26.16
C ALA A 201 -7.14 -12.66 27.65
N GLU A 202 -6.01 -12.49 28.32
CA GLU A 202 -5.89 -12.69 29.76
C GLU A 202 -6.32 -11.49 30.64
N ARG A 203 -6.64 -10.32 30.05
CA ARG A 203 -6.99 -9.13 30.85
C ARG A 203 -8.44 -9.14 31.36
N GLU A 204 -9.38 -9.66 30.58
CA GLU A 204 -10.79 -9.67 30.98
C GLU A 204 -11.09 -10.77 32.00
N ASP A 205 -10.45 -11.94 31.90
CA ASP A 205 -10.71 -13.06 32.83
C ASP A 205 -10.13 -12.83 34.22
N LYS A 206 -9.06 -12.04 34.38
CA LYS A 206 -8.52 -11.68 35.70
C LYS A 206 -9.23 -10.50 36.34
N LEU A 207 -9.74 -9.54 35.58
CA LEU A 207 -10.50 -8.42 36.12
C LEU A 207 -11.93 -8.82 36.52
N CYS A 208 -12.56 -9.76 35.80
CA CYS A 208 -13.86 -10.30 36.17
C CYS A 208 -13.79 -11.19 37.42
N ARG A 209 -12.69 -11.92 37.67
CA ARG A 209 -12.54 -12.76 38.86
C ARG A 209 -12.18 -12.02 40.15
N VAL A 210 -11.68 -10.78 40.03
CA VAL A 210 -11.36 -9.94 41.21
C VAL A 210 -12.52 -9.02 41.58
N ALA A 211 -13.46 -8.77 40.67
CA ALA A 211 -14.58 -7.84 40.89
C ALA A 211 -15.87 -8.48 41.42
N TYR A 212 -15.97 -9.82 41.43
CA TYR A 212 -17.09 -10.55 42.07
C TYR A 212 -16.55 -11.76 42.81
N PRO A 213 -16.48 -11.69 44.15
CA PRO A 213 -16.22 -12.86 45.00
C PRO A 213 -17.43 -13.82 45.03
#